data_6fba78893699ce8b295604a99abef502
#
_entry.id   6fba78893699ce8b295604a99abef502
#
_cell.length_a   1.000
_cell.length_b   1.000
_cell.length_c   1.000
_cell.angle_alpha   90.00
_cell.angle_beta   90.00
_cell.angle_gamma   90.00
#
_symmetry.space_group_name_H-M   'P 1'
#
loop_
_entity.id
_entity.type
_entity.pdbx_description
1 polymer ?
#
loop_
_entity_poly.entity_id
_entity_poly.type
_entity_poly.pdbx_seq_one_letter_code
_entity_poly.pdbx_strand_id
1 'polypeptide(L)'
;MTRRRERRPKNTSRVFIYGAGKVGTSLARALRATGALVTLRAARKGLPRRIEADIVIVAVRDRDVRLVAESMRAAGIVPRRAVAVHVAGALDAEALAPLRGACAGVAQMHPMIAFASARRAPSLAKGHVRLQGDASAVRRARAVARRLGMVARELPGLDTIAYHAAAGLVANGAAALAAVGAELLVRGGVPRKVAPAMLGPLLRSVAENVASLGFPEALTGPVRRGDVAGLRKHLATLHAKLPEAVPLYLAAAAAQLPLARAIGDATEANLDAIAELLTKRA
;
A
#
# COMPACT_ATOMS: atom_id res chain seq x y z
N MET A 1 54.52 2.20 11.53
CA MET A 1 53.32 1.43 11.12
C MET A 1 52.14 2.38 10.91
N THR A 2 51.95 2.83 9.69
CA THR A 2 50.90 3.81 9.31
C THR A 2 49.62 3.04 9.03
N ARG A 3 48.60 3.22 9.88
CA ARG A 3 47.24 2.67 9.67
C ARG A 3 46.66 3.23 8.37
N ARG A 4 46.56 2.38 7.34
CA ARG A 4 45.83 2.64 6.11
C ARG A 4 44.36 2.96 6.48
N ARG A 5 43.93 4.24 6.33
CA ARG A 5 42.54 4.60 6.36
C ARG A 5 41.84 3.91 5.16
N GLU A 6 41.11 2.84 5.40
CA GLU A 6 40.25 2.23 4.40
C GLU A 6 39.34 3.31 3.79
N ARG A 7 39.46 3.55 2.52
CA ARG A 7 38.59 4.44 1.75
C ARG A 7 37.19 3.83 1.77
N ARG A 8 36.31 4.40 2.56
CA ARG A 8 34.87 4.06 2.55
C ARG A 8 34.33 4.12 1.11
N PRO A 9 33.50 3.14 0.69
CA PRO A 9 32.88 3.18 -0.62
C PRO A 9 32.07 4.48 -0.73
N LYS A 10 32.28 5.23 -1.81
CA LYS A 10 31.84 6.62 -2.05
C LYS A 10 30.30 6.82 -2.10
N ASN A 11 29.47 5.79 -1.85
CA ASN A 11 28.02 5.87 -2.07
C ASN A 11 27.15 5.14 -1.02
N THR A 12 27.57 5.09 0.24
CA THR A 12 26.75 4.47 1.31
C THR A 12 25.90 5.54 1.98
N SER A 13 24.66 5.70 1.52
CA SER A 13 23.69 6.63 2.12
C SER A 13 23.39 6.20 3.56
N ARG A 14 23.45 7.16 4.50
CA ARG A 14 23.02 6.97 5.88
C ARG A 14 21.54 7.32 5.99
N VAL A 15 20.75 6.39 6.45
CA VAL A 15 19.31 6.55 6.62
C VAL A 15 18.97 6.46 8.10
N PHE A 16 18.27 7.45 8.62
CA PHE A 16 17.69 7.40 9.96
C PHE A 16 16.16 7.24 9.81
N ILE A 17 15.59 6.22 10.46
CA ILE A 17 14.15 5.96 10.46
C ILE A 17 13.62 6.15 11.88
N TYR A 18 12.70 7.09 12.06
CA TYR A 18 11.99 7.32 13.30
C TYR A 18 10.59 6.71 13.22
N GLY A 19 10.35 5.70 14.04
CA GLY A 19 9.15 4.87 14.02
C GLY A 19 9.46 3.43 13.62
N ALA A 20 9.47 2.51 14.61
CA ALA A 20 9.72 1.08 14.41
C ALA A 20 8.41 0.27 14.31
N GLY A 21 7.40 0.83 13.66
CA GLY A 21 6.16 0.17 13.29
C GLY A 21 6.35 -0.75 12.07
N LYS A 22 5.23 -1.21 11.49
CA LYS A 22 5.23 -2.14 10.34
C LYS A 22 6.00 -1.58 9.14
N VAL A 23 5.74 -0.32 8.77
CA VAL A 23 6.39 0.37 7.64
C VAL A 23 7.86 0.62 7.93
N GLY A 24 8.19 1.29 9.04
CA GLY A 24 9.57 1.67 9.36
C GLY A 24 10.49 0.46 9.52
N THR A 25 10.02 -0.62 10.14
CA THR A 25 10.79 -1.88 10.27
C THR A 25 11.01 -2.55 8.93
N SER A 26 9.99 -2.58 8.05
CA SER A 26 10.09 -3.16 6.72
C SER A 26 11.07 -2.39 5.84
N LEU A 27 10.98 -1.05 5.82
CA LEU A 27 11.91 -0.18 5.09
C LEU A 27 13.35 -0.34 5.63
N ALA A 28 13.52 -0.38 6.95
CA ALA A 28 14.85 -0.56 7.55
C ALA A 28 15.49 -1.88 7.13
N ARG A 29 14.73 -2.98 7.13
CA ARG A 29 15.19 -4.29 6.70
C ARG A 29 15.57 -4.29 5.22
N ALA A 30 14.68 -3.79 4.37
CA ALA A 30 14.90 -3.74 2.93
C ALA A 30 16.12 -2.88 2.57
N LEU A 31 16.28 -1.70 3.19
CA LEU A 31 17.43 -0.82 2.96
C LEU A 31 18.75 -1.45 3.42
N ARG A 32 18.76 -2.11 4.59
CA ARG A 32 19.97 -2.83 5.05
C ARG A 32 20.37 -3.94 4.09
N ALA A 33 19.42 -4.66 3.52
CA ALA A 33 19.67 -5.69 2.52
C ALA A 33 20.36 -5.14 1.25
N THR A 34 20.20 -3.84 0.96
CA THR A 34 20.92 -3.16 -0.13
C THR A 34 22.28 -2.57 0.27
N GLY A 35 22.76 -2.82 1.49
CA GLY A 35 24.00 -2.28 1.99
C GLY A 35 23.92 -0.82 2.49
N ALA A 36 22.74 -0.25 2.69
CA ALA A 36 22.60 1.08 3.30
C ALA A 36 22.88 1.03 4.81
N LEU A 37 23.48 2.10 5.34
CA LEU A 37 23.67 2.27 6.78
C LEU A 37 22.34 2.81 7.38
N VAL A 38 21.60 1.95 8.07
CA VAL A 38 20.28 2.29 8.59
C VAL A 38 20.23 2.26 10.12
N THR A 39 19.91 3.40 10.70
CA THR A 39 19.54 3.53 12.12
C THR A 39 18.01 3.55 12.22
N LEU A 40 17.43 2.58 12.92
CA LEU A 40 16.00 2.51 13.21
C LEU A 40 15.77 2.83 14.70
N ARG A 41 14.94 3.81 15.00
CA ARG A 41 14.58 4.19 16.36
C ARG A 41 13.06 4.11 16.57
N ALA A 42 12.64 3.36 17.56
CA ALA A 42 11.24 3.31 17.95
C ALA A 42 10.80 4.65 18.59
N ALA A 43 9.64 5.18 18.18
CA ALA A 43 9.13 6.46 18.66
C ALA A 43 8.96 6.49 20.21
N ARG A 44 8.57 5.36 20.82
CA ARG A 44 8.46 5.24 22.30
C ARG A 44 9.77 5.49 23.07
N LYS A 45 10.93 5.47 22.39
CA LYS A 45 12.24 5.80 22.98
C LYS A 45 12.55 7.30 22.94
N GLY A 46 11.61 8.14 22.51
CA GLY A 46 11.82 9.56 22.31
C GLY A 46 12.82 9.90 21.21
N LEU A 47 13.09 11.18 21.01
CA LEU A 47 14.08 11.64 20.06
C LEU A 47 15.51 11.31 20.52
N PRO A 48 16.47 11.08 19.58
CA PRO A 48 17.87 10.94 19.95
C PRO A 48 18.48 12.31 20.26
N ARG A 49 19.63 12.33 20.89
CA ARG A 49 20.39 13.59 21.10
C ARG A 49 20.91 14.19 19.79
N ARG A 50 21.22 13.34 18.81
CA ARG A 50 21.77 13.70 17.49
C ARG A 50 21.35 12.68 16.43
N ILE A 51 21.12 13.17 15.20
CA ILE A 51 20.92 12.33 14.01
C ILE A 51 22.12 12.48 13.09
N GLU A 52 22.70 11.38 12.65
CA GLU A 52 23.75 11.33 11.63
C GLU A 52 23.22 10.59 10.39
N ALA A 53 22.56 11.32 9.53
CA ALA A 53 21.93 10.77 8.33
C ALA A 53 21.96 11.75 7.16
N ASP A 54 21.82 11.21 5.95
CA ASP A 54 21.62 11.96 4.72
C ASP A 54 20.11 12.08 4.41
N ILE A 55 19.32 11.11 4.93
CA ILE A 55 17.86 11.13 4.85
C ILE A 55 17.26 10.68 6.20
N VAL A 56 16.28 11.43 6.66
CA VAL A 56 15.48 11.14 7.85
C VAL A 56 14.09 10.71 7.40
N ILE A 57 13.67 9.50 7.74
CA ILE A 57 12.35 8.96 7.41
C ILE A 57 11.50 8.95 8.68
N VAL A 58 10.39 9.69 8.68
CA VAL A 58 9.40 9.72 9.75
C VAL A 58 8.31 8.70 9.41
N ALA A 59 8.31 7.57 10.14
CA ALA A 59 7.41 6.43 9.93
C ALA A 59 6.52 6.20 11.17
N VAL A 60 5.86 7.24 11.61
CA VAL A 60 4.90 7.25 12.72
C VAL A 60 3.46 7.28 12.17
N ARG A 61 2.45 7.30 13.04
CA ARG A 61 1.04 7.47 12.64
C ARG A 61 0.84 8.85 12.01
N ASP A 62 -0.07 8.97 11.08
CA ASP A 62 -0.33 10.21 10.32
C ASP A 62 -0.53 11.42 11.25
N ARG A 63 -1.36 11.27 12.30
CA ARG A 63 -1.63 12.31 13.31
C ARG A 63 -0.39 12.79 14.07
N ASP A 64 0.65 11.99 14.12
CA ASP A 64 1.86 12.26 14.91
C ASP A 64 2.99 12.87 14.06
N VAL A 65 2.87 12.88 12.71
CA VAL A 65 3.94 13.31 11.81
C VAL A 65 4.35 14.76 12.06
N ARG A 66 3.37 15.67 12.14
CA ARG A 66 3.63 17.10 12.37
C ARG A 66 4.24 17.37 13.74
N LEU A 67 3.71 16.75 14.79
CA LEU A 67 4.24 16.87 16.15
C LEU A 67 5.69 16.38 16.26
N VAL A 68 6.02 15.29 15.58
CA VAL A 68 7.39 14.78 15.50
C VAL A 68 8.29 15.77 14.74
N ALA A 69 7.83 16.35 13.66
CA ALA A 69 8.59 17.36 12.93
C ALA A 69 8.87 18.62 13.79
N GLU A 70 7.90 19.10 14.52
CA GLU A 70 8.02 20.22 15.46
C GLU A 70 9.02 19.90 16.58
N SER A 71 8.90 18.71 17.17
CA SER A 71 9.83 18.25 18.22
C SER A 71 11.26 18.10 17.70
N MET A 72 11.46 17.55 16.50
CA MET A 72 12.78 17.44 15.85
C MET A 72 13.36 18.81 15.55
N ARG A 73 12.52 19.77 15.13
CA ARG A 73 12.92 21.16 14.86
C ARG A 73 13.38 21.85 16.15
N ALA A 74 12.58 21.76 17.21
CA ALA A 74 12.88 22.37 18.50
C ALA A 74 14.19 21.80 19.11
N ALA A 75 14.41 20.51 18.97
CA ALA A 75 15.64 19.85 19.43
C ALA A 75 16.87 20.11 18.52
N GLY A 76 16.71 20.71 17.34
CA GLY A 76 17.81 21.01 16.42
C GLY A 76 18.62 19.82 15.95
N ILE A 77 18.02 18.61 15.94
CA ILE A 77 18.74 17.34 15.75
C ILE A 77 18.85 16.88 14.29
N VAL A 78 18.07 17.47 13.38
CA VAL A 78 18.11 17.11 11.95
C VAL A 78 19.29 17.80 11.28
N PRO A 79 20.21 17.07 10.63
CA PRO A 79 21.35 17.72 9.98
C PRO A 79 20.90 18.63 8.83
N ARG A 80 21.47 19.83 8.72
CA ARG A 80 21.12 20.78 7.65
C ARG A 80 21.24 20.21 6.23
N ARG A 81 22.19 19.29 6.02
CA ARG A 81 22.39 18.60 4.73
C ARG A 81 21.42 17.44 4.47
N ALA A 82 20.77 16.93 5.50
CA ALA A 82 19.81 15.85 5.36
C ALA A 82 18.49 16.35 4.78
N VAL A 83 17.77 15.46 4.11
CA VAL A 83 16.36 15.68 3.80
C VAL A 83 15.48 14.91 4.78
N ALA A 84 14.29 15.42 5.04
CA ALA A 84 13.29 14.73 5.85
C ALA A 84 12.12 14.27 4.97
N VAL A 85 11.70 13.02 5.13
CA VAL A 85 10.55 12.48 4.42
C VAL A 85 9.63 11.77 5.40
N HIS A 86 8.32 11.77 5.13
CA HIS A 86 7.36 10.90 5.83
C HIS A 86 6.75 9.88 4.87
N VAL A 87 6.13 8.83 5.44
CA VAL A 87 5.57 7.71 4.68
C VAL A 87 4.05 7.62 4.81
N ALA A 88 3.39 8.62 5.36
CA ALA A 88 1.93 8.71 5.50
C ALA A 88 1.26 8.85 4.13
N GLY A 89 0.16 8.14 3.90
CA GLY A 89 -0.54 8.13 2.61
C GLY A 89 -1.54 9.27 2.44
N ALA A 90 -2.18 9.69 3.53
CA ALA A 90 -3.22 10.73 3.53
C ALA A 90 -2.67 12.16 3.73
N LEU A 91 -1.35 12.31 3.91
CA LEU A 91 -0.69 13.60 4.12
C LEU A 91 0.18 13.96 2.91
N ASP A 92 0.38 15.25 2.71
CA ASP A 92 1.37 15.79 1.79
C ASP A 92 2.66 16.20 2.53
N ALA A 93 3.64 16.76 1.81
CA ALA A 93 4.90 17.20 2.39
C ALA A 93 4.75 18.30 3.44
N GLU A 94 3.63 19.05 3.45
CA GLU A 94 3.37 20.13 4.40
C GLU A 94 3.30 19.62 5.85
N ALA A 95 3.02 18.35 6.04
CA ALA A 95 3.11 17.71 7.36
C ALA A 95 4.51 17.84 8.00
N LEU A 96 5.56 17.99 7.18
CA LEU A 96 6.94 18.23 7.61
C LEU A 96 7.38 19.69 7.48
N ALA A 97 6.48 20.63 7.18
CA ALA A 97 6.82 22.05 7.05
C ALA A 97 7.63 22.64 8.23
N PRO A 98 7.43 22.21 9.49
CA PRO A 98 8.26 22.68 10.60
C PRO A 98 9.76 22.44 10.41
N LEU A 99 10.17 21.47 9.59
CA LEU A 99 11.57 21.18 9.30
C LEU A 99 12.17 21.97 8.13
N ARG A 100 11.36 22.72 7.36
CA ARG A 100 11.88 23.60 6.31
C ARG A 100 12.83 24.66 6.90
N GLY A 101 13.92 24.93 6.22
CA GLY A 101 14.99 25.79 6.72
C GLY A 101 15.91 25.15 7.79
N ALA A 102 15.50 24.02 8.40
CA ALA A 102 16.36 23.25 9.29
C ALA A 102 17.10 22.12 8.58
N CYS A 103 16.58 21.66 7.46
CA CYS A 103 17.17 20.59 6.64
C CYS A 103 17.18 21.01 5.16
N ALA A 104 17.74 20.16 4.29
CA ALA A 104 17.90 20.44 2.87
C ALA A 104 16.58 20.33 2.06
N GLY A 105 15.49 19.93 2.70
CA GLY A 105 14.16 19.86 2.10
C GLY A 105 13.30 18.76 2.71
N VAL A 106 12.00 18.84 2.48
CA VAL A 106 11.00 17.91 3.01
C VAL A 106 10.18 17.27 1.88
N ALA A 107 9.75 16.02 2.06
CA ALA A 107 8.89 15.34 1.08
C ALA A 107 8.01 14.28 1.72
N GLN A 108 6.96 13.91 1.01
CA GLN A 108 6.26 12.64 1.17
C GLN A 108 6.98 11.56 0.34
N MET A 109 7.10 10.37 0.90
CA MET A 109 7.55 9.14 0.22
C MET A 109 6.61 8.00 0.62
N HIS A 110 5.43 7.93 0.02
CA HIS A 110 4.41 6.95 0.40
C HIS A 110 4.48 5.69 -0.48
N PRO A 111 4.93 4.54 0.05
CA PRO A 111 4.85 3.26 -0.64
C PRO A 111 3.39 2.79 -0.75
N MET A 112 2.87 2.59 -1.97
CA MET A 112 1.54 2.00 -2.19
C MET A 112 1.64 0.47 -2.03
N ILE A 113 1.86 0.04 -0.80
CA ILE A 113 2.07 -1.36 -0.42
C ILE A 113 1.39 -1.63 0.93
N ALA A 114 0.74 -2.78 1.07
CA ALA A 114 0.11 -3.22 2.30
C ALA A 114 1.13 -3.84 3.27
N PHE A 115 1.38 -3.17 4.38
CA PHE A 115 2.30 -3.62 5.43
C PHE A 115 1.52 -4.28 6.58
N ALA A 116 1.24 -5.57 6.48
CA ALA A 116 0.46 -6.29 7.48
C ALA A 116 1.25 -6.59 8.78
N SER A 117 2.56 -6.81 8.68
CA SER A 117 3.38 -7.25 9.81
C SER A 117 4.79 -6.66 9.76
N ALA A 118 5.34 -6.32 10.93
CA ALA A 118 6.76 -5.95 11.06
C ALA A 118 7.70 -7.16 10.94
N ARG A 119 7.19 -8.37 11.20
CA ARG A 119 7.98 -9.63 11.12
C ARG A 119 8.09 -10.14 9.68
N ARG A 120 7.01 -10.03 8.91
CA ARG A 120 6.95 -10.39 7.48
C ARG A 120 6.83 -9.12 6.65
N ALA A 121 7.95 -8.64 6.13
CA ALA A 121 7.96 -7.50 5.21
C ALA A 121 7.46 -7.98 3.83
N PRO A 122 6.56 -7.23 3.18
CA PRO A 122 6.21 -7.49 1.78
C PRO A 122 7.42 -7.22 0.89
N SER A 123 7.43 -7.81 -0.31
CA SER A 123 8.36 -7.37 -1.36
C SER A 123 8.05 -5.92 -1.73
N LEU A 124 9.07 -5.09 -1.80
CA LEU A 124 8.96 -3.71 -2.27
C LEU A 124 9.26 -3.60 -3.78
N ALA A 125 9.87 -4.63 -4.36
CA ALA A 125 10.24 -4.64 -5.76
C ALA A 125 9.01 -4.48 -6.67
N LYS A 126 9.13 -3.61 -7.68
CA LYS A 126 8.06 -3.21 -8.61
C LYS A 126 6.87 -2.48 -7.96
N GLY A 127 6.83 -2.35 -6.63
CA GLY A 127 5.81 -1.55 -5.94
C GLY A 127 5.95 -0.07 -6.28
N HIS A 128 4.83 0.65 -6.38
CA HIS A 128 4.84 2.08 -6.65
C HIS A 128 5.03 2.86 -5.35
N VAL A 129 5.71 4.00 -5.46
CA VAL A 129 5.88 4.96 -4.37
C VAL A 129 5.57 6.37 -4.88
N ARG A 130 4.63 7.04 -4.24
CA ARG A 130 4.35 8.45 -4.51
C ARG A 130 5.40 9.32 -3.85
N LEU A 131 5.92 10.28 -4.61
CA LEU A 131 6.83 11.32 -4.16
C LEU A 131 6.21 12.69 -4.39
N GLN A 132 6.29 13.58 -3.39
CA GLN A 132 5.80 14.94 -3.47
C GLN A 132 6.53 15.81 -2.43
N GLY A 133 6.93 17.02 -2.78
CA GLY A 133 7.60 17.95 -1.88
C GLY A 133 8.74 18.73 -2.55
N ASP A 134 9.71 19.15 -1.75
CA ASP A 134 10.84 19.93 -2.21
C ASP A 134 11.75 19.11 -3.15
N ALA A 135 12.20 19.70 -4.25
CA ALA A 135 12.97 19.00 -5.29
C ALA A 135 14.21 18.26 -4.77
N SER A 136 14.91 18.83 -3.77
CA SER A 136 16.07 18.20 -3.14
C SER A 136 15.69 16.91 -2.38
N ALA A 137 14.56 16.91 -1.67
CA ALA A 137 14.06 15.80 -0.90
C ALA A 137 13.49 14.72 -1.83
N VAL A 138 12.71 15.10 -2.85
CA VAL A 138 12.18 14.20 -3.88
C VAL A 138 13.31 13.45 -4.61
N ARG A 139 14.39 14.14 -5.01
CA ARG A 139 15.55 13.48 -5.65
C ARG A 139 16.16 12.39 -4.75
N ARG A 140 16.33 12.67 -3.45
CA ARG A 140 16.89 11.68 -2.51
C ARG A 140 15.91 10.55 -2.21
N ALA A 141 14.63 10.86 -2.04
CA ALA A 141 13.57 9.86 -1.87
C ALA A 141 13.48 8.93 -3.09
N ARG A 142 13.60 9.47 -4.31
CA ARG A 142 13.65 8.70 -5.55
C ARG A 142 14.87 7.74 -5.59
N ALA A 143 16.02 8.20 -5.11
CA ALA A 143 17.20 7.32 -5.03
C ALA A 143 16.98 6.16 -4.04
N VAL A 144 16.31 6.42 -2.91
CA VAL A 144 15.89 5.38 -1.95
C VAL A 144 14.91 4.42 -2.59
N ALA A 145 13.88 4.93 -3.28
CA ALA A 145 12.89 4.11 -3.97
C ALA A 145 13.53 3.17 -5.00
N ARG A 146 14.41 3.69 -5.86
CA ARG A 146 15.15 2.89 -6.84
C ARG A 146 16.00 1.81 -6.18
N ARG A 147 16.67 2.14 -5.07
CA ARG A 147 17.48 1.18 -4.33
C ARG A 147 16.63 0.03 -3.76
N LEU A 148 15.37 0.29 -3.44
CA LEU A 148 14.39 -0.69 -2.99
C LEU A 148 13.70 -1.44 -4.16
N GLY A 149 14.04 -1.15 -5.41
CA GLY A 149 13.41 -1.72 -6.60
C GLY A 149 12.00 -1.21 -6.86
N MET A 150 11.64 -0.06 -6.25
CA MET A 150 10.32 0.56 -6.39
C MET A 150 10.25 1.52 -7.58
N VAL A 151 9.05 1.70 -8.12
CA VAL A 151 8.73 2.66 -9.18
C VAL A 151 8.27 3.97 -8.57
N ALA A 152 9.10 5.00 -8.64
CA ALA A 152 8.79 6.33 -8.12
C ALA A 152 7.85 7.10 -9.06
N ARG A 153 6.77 7.66 -8.51
CA ARG A 153 5.79 8.50 -9.23
C ARG A 153 5.69 9.87 -8.57
N GLU A 154 5.84 10.91 -9.38
CA GLU A 154 5.41 12.26 -9.04
C GLU A 154 4.12 12.53 -9.82
N LEU A 155 3.06 12.90 -9.12
CA LEU A 155 1.71 13.05 -9.67
C LEU A 155 1.19 14.45 -9.26
N PRO A 156 1.54 15.48 -10.02
CA PRO A 156 1.06 16.84 -9.75
C PRO A 156 -0.47 16.91 -9.81
N GLY A 157 -1.08 17.66 -8.90
CA GLY A 157 -2.53 17.84 -8.85
C GLY A 157 -3.31 16.62 -8.30
N LEU A 158 -2.63 15.54 -7.90
CA LEU A 158 -3.30 14.38 -7.33
C LEU A 158 -3.99 14.72 -6.00
N ASP A 159 -5.30 14.46 -5.92
CA ASP A 159 -6.03 14.46 -4.65
C ASP A 159 -5.48 13.36 -3.75
N THR A 160 -4.84 13.77 -2.66
CA THR A 160 -4.17 12.87 -1.71
C THR A 160 -5.17 11.98 -0.97
N ILE A 161 -6.38 12.47 -0.72
CA ILE A 161 -7.42 11.71 -0.02
C ILE A 161 -8.01 10.66 -0.96
N ALA A 162 -8.34 11.03 -2.19
CA ALA A 162 -8.80 10.07 -3.21
C ALA A 162 -7.77 8.97 -3.46
N TYR A 163 -6.48 9.35 -3.56
CA TYR A 163 -5.38 8.39 -3.69
C TYR A 163 -5.30 7.41 -2.50
N HIS A 164 -5.42 7.91 -1.28
CA HIS A 164 -5.36 7.06 -0.09
C HIS A 164 -6.61 6.19 0.05
N ALA A 165 -7.78 6.73 -0.28
CA ALA A 165 -9.05 5.99 -0.30
C ALA A 165 -8.99 4.84 -1.33
N ALA A 166 -8.47 5.08 -2.54
CA ALA A 166 -8.30 4.04 -3.54
C ALA A 166 -7.37 2.91 -3.06
N ALA A 167 -6.24 3.27 -2.42
CA ALA A 167 -5.34 2.28 -1.84
C ALA A 167 -6.02 1.47 -0.72
N GLY A 168 -6.81 2.13 0.13
CA GLY A 168 -7.60 1.48 1.19
C GLY A 168 -8.68 0.56 0.63
N LEU A 169 -9.42 1.01 -0.38
CA LEU A 169 -10.45 0.21 -1.05
C LEU A 169 -9.86 -1.10 -1.60
N VAL A 170 -8.72 -1.02 -2.28
CA VAL A 170 -8.11 -2.22 -2.87
C VAL A 170 -7.44 -3.09 -1.80
N ALA A 171 -6.56 -2.53 -0.96
CA ALA A 171 -5.76 -3.32 -0.03
C ALA A 171 -6.61 -3.89 1.13
N ASN A 172 -7.40 -3.03 1.77
CA ASN A 172 -8.22 -3.43 2.91
C ASN A 172 -9.50 -4.13 2.44
N GLY A 173 -10.09 -3.69 1.32
CA GLY A 173 -11.25 -4.31 0.70
C GLY A 173 -10.95 -5.74 0.25
N ALA A 174 -9.82 -5.98 -0.42
CA ALA A 174 -9.43 -7.34 -0.82
C ALA A 174 -9.25 -8.28 0.38
N ALA A 175 -8.68 -7.79 1.49
CA ALA A 175 -8.57 -8.59 2.71
C ALA A 175 -9.94 -8.91 3.32
N ALA A 176 -10.87 -7.94 3.33
CA ALA A 176 -12.24 -8.14 3.82
C ALA A 176 -13.04 -9.11 2.93
N LEU A 177 -12.97 -8.97 1.60
CA LEU A 177 -13.59 -9.88 0.65
C LEU A 177 -13.08 -11.31 0.82
N ALA A 178 -11.76 -11.46 0.98
CA ALA A 178 -11.15 -12.77 1.23
C ALA A 178 -11.63 -13.39 2.56
N ALA A 179 -11.82 -12.58 3.61
CA ALA A 179 -12.32 -13.07 4.89
C ALA A 179 -13.76 -13.57 4.77
N VAL A 180 -14.63 -12.84 4.07
CA VAL A 180 -16.01 -13.27 3.80
C VAL A 180 -16.03 -14.52 2.91
N GLY A 181 -15.21 -14.57 1.87
CA GLY A 181 -15.06 -15.76 1.02
C GLY A 181 -14.56 -16.98 1.80
N ALA A 182 -13.65 -16.79 2.76
CA ALA A 182 -13.17 -17.88 3.63
C ALA A 182 -14.29 -18.41 4.53
N GLU A 183 -15.14 -17.54 5.09
CA GLU A 183 -16.29 -17.98 5.90
C GLU A 183 -17.30 -18.76 5.04
N LEU A 184 -17.58 -18.29 3.82
CA LEU A 184 -18.45 -19.01 2.90
C LEU A 184 -17.90 -20.42 2.56
N LEU A 185 -16.58 -20.56 2.33
CA LEU A 185 -15.93 -21.84 2.13
C LEU A 185 -16.09 -22.76 3.35
N VAL A 186 -15.94 -22.20 4.56
CA VAL A 186 -16.13 -22.97 5.81
C VAL A 186 -17.58 -23.44 5.93
N ARG A 187 -18.57 -22.60 5.64
CA ARG A 187 -19.99 -22.97 5.60
C ARG A 187 -20.29 -23.99 4.49
N GLY A 188 -19.46 -24.00 3.44
CA GLY A 188 -19.47 -24.99 2.35
C GLY A 188 -18.80 -26.34 2.69
N GLY A 189 -18.18 -26.47 3.88
CA GLY A 189 -17.53 -27.71 4.33
C GLY A 189 -16.00 -27.70 4.26
N VAL A 190 -15.36 -26.62 3.88
CA VAL A 190 -13.90 -26.50 3.88
C VAL A 190 -13.39 -26.29 5.32
N PRO A 191 -12.36 -27.03 5.77
CA PRO A 191 -11.79 -26.81 7.08
C PRO A 191 -11.28 -25.38 7.25
N ARG A 192 -11.58 -24.73 8.40
CA ARG A 192 -11.26 -23.31 8.68
C ARG A 192 -9.78 -22.94 8.46
N LYS A 193 -8.88 -23.87 8.72
CA LYS A 193 -7.43 -23.66 8.50
C LYS A 193 -7.02 -23.67 7.02
N VAL A 194 -7.83 -24.30 6.15
CA VAL A 194 -7.55 -24.48 4.71
C VAL A 194 -8.07 -23.30 3.88
N ALA A 195 -9.21 -22.73 4.25
CA ALA A 195 -9.87 -21.68 3.48
C ALA A 195 -8.94 -20.48 3.13
N PRO A 196 -8.17 -19.89 4.06
CA PRO A 196 -7.24 -18.82 3.71
C PRO A 196 -6.11 -19.26 2.75
N ALA A 197 -5.65 -20.50 2.86
CA ALA A 197 -4.61 -21.06 1.99
C ALA A 197 -5.09 -21.23 0.54
N MET A 198 -6.38 -21.49 0.33
CA MET A 198 -7.00 -21.54 -1.00
C MET A 198 -7.16 -20.15 -1.61
N LEU A 199 -7.58 -19.16 -0.82
CA LEU A 199 -7.88 -17.82 -1.31
C LEU A 199 -6.64 -16.95 -1.54
N GLY A 200 -5.55 -17.18 -0.82
CA GLY A 200 -4.30 -16.43 -1.00
C GLY A 200 -3.74 -16.52 -2.43
N PRO A 201 -3.55 -17.72 -3.01
CA PRO A 201 -3.15 -17.87 -4.41
C PRO A 201 -4.15 -17.27 -5.40
N LEU A 202 -5.47 -17.38 -5.14
CA LEU A 202 -6.51 -16.77 -5.98
C LEU A 202 -6.36 -15.24 -6.02
N LEU A 203 -6.20 -14.59 -4.88
CA LEU A 203 -5.96 -13.13 -4.83
C LEU A 203 -4.69 -12.73 -5.56
N ARG A 204 -3.64 -13.55 -5.49
CA ARG A 204 -2.40 -13.30 -6.23
C ARG A 204 -2.64 -13.34 -7.73
N SER A 205 -3.37 -14.33 -8.25
CA SER A 205 -3.67 -14.42 -9.67
C SER A 205 -4.50 -13.24 -10.16
N VAL A 206 -5.44 -12.74 -9.35
CA VAL A 206 -6.18 -11.50 -9.67
C VAL A 206 -5.23 -10.31 -9.75
N ALA A 207 -4.31 -10.16 -8.79
CA ALA A 207 -3.34 -9.06 -8.80
C ALA A 207 -2.39 -9.15 -10.01
N GLU A 208 -1.99 -10.35 -10.41
CA GLU A 208 -1.18 -10.60 -11.61
C GLU A 208 -1.94 -10.24 -12.89
N ASN A 209 -3.24 -10.59 -12.99
CA ASN A 209 -4.08 -10.18 -14.12
C ASN A 209 -4.20 -8.65 -14.19
N VAL A 210 -4.47 -7.97 -13.09
CA VAL A 210 -4.53 -6.50 -13.06
C VAL A 210 -3.21 -5.87 -13.48
N ALA A 211 -2.08 -6.43 -13.07
CA ALA A 211 -0.76 -5.89 -13.39
C ALA A 211 -0.35 -6.11 -14.84
N SER A 212 -0.79 -7.20 -15.47
CA SER A 212 -0.38 -7.60 -16.83
C SER A 212 -1.37 -7.20 -17.92
N LEU A 213 -2.67 -7.25 -17.62
CA LEU A 213 -3.73 -6.99 -18.59
C LEU A 213 -4.37 -5.61 -18.42
N GLY A 214 -4.39 -5.07 -17.19
CA GLY A 214 -5.13 -3.85 -16.88
C GLY A 214 -6.64 -4.07 -16.82
N PHE A 215 -7.39 -2.98 -16.99
CA PHE A 215 -8.85 -3.01 -17.06
C PHE A 215 -9.31 -2.60 -18.47
N PRO A 216 -10.39 -3.22 -18.98
CA PRO A 216 -11.31 -4.15 -18.31
C PRO A 216 -10.85 -5.62 -18.32
N GLU A 217 -9.80 -6.00 -19.05
CA GLU A 217 -9.40 -7.37 -19.41
C GLU A 217 -9.07 -8.25 -18.21
N ALA A 218 -8.66 -7.67 -17.08
CA ALA A 218 -8.38 -8.40 -15.83
C ALA A 218 -9.62 -9.06 -15.21
N LEU A 219 -10.84 -8.64 -15.60
CA LEU A 219 -12.08 -9.24 -15.11
C LEU A 219 -12.22 -10.68 -15.62
N THR A 220 -12.62 -11.59 -14.74
CA THR A 220 -12.96 -12.99 -15.03
C THR A 220 -14.28 -13.34 -14.37
N GLY A 221 -14.77 -14.56 -14.60
CA GLY A 221 -15.90 -15.10 -13.85
C GLY A 221 -17.26 -14.96 -14.52
N PRO A 222 -18.37 -15.22 -13.78
CA PRO A 222 -19.69 -15.39 -14.36
C PRO A 222 -20.30 -14.07 -14.90
N VAL A 223 -20.03 -12.93 -14.27
CA VAL A 223 -20.52 -11.63 -14.76
C VAL A 223 -19.91 -11.32 -16.12
N ARG A 224 -18.60 -11.52 -16.30
CA ARG A 224 -17.93 -11.35 -17.60
C ARG A 224 -18.61 -12.18 -18.71
N ARG A 225 -19.01 -13.40 -18.40
CA ARG A 225 -19.62 -14.32 -19.36
C ARG A 225 -21.14 -14.20 -19.50
N GLY A 226 -21.78 -13.30 -18.77
CA GLY A 226 -23.23 -13.18 -18.77
C GLY A 226 -23.97 -14.40 -18.19
N ASP A 227 -23.35 -15.13 -17.24
CA ASP A 227 -23.92 -16.34 -16.63
C ASP A 227 -24.95 -16.01 -15.54
N VAL A 228 -26.16 -15.65 -15.97
CA VAL A 228 -27.29 -15.34 -15.08
C VAL A 228 -27.64 -16.53 -14.18
N ALA A 229 -27.63 -17.76 -14.72
CA ALA A 229 -27.99 -18.97 -13.97
C ALA A 229 -26.97 -19.27 -12.86
N GLY A 230 -25.68 -19.11 -13.16
CA GLY A 230 -24.62 -19.24 -12.14
C GLY A 230 -24.76 -18.23 -11.01
N LEU A 231 -25.07 -16.97 -11.33
CA LEU A 231 -25.27 -15.94 -10.31
C LEU A 231 -26.50 -16.21 -9.42
N ARG A 232 -27.61 -16.71 -9.99
CA ARG A 232 -28.78 -17.13 -9.20
C ARG A 232 -28.41 -18.23 -8.20
N LYS A 233 -27.62 -19.23 -8.61
CA LYS A 233 -27.13 -20.30 -7.71
C LYS A 233 -26.23 -19.73 -6.61
N HIS A 234 -25.36 -18.80 -6.94
CA HIS A 234 -24.52 -18.12 -5.93
C HIS A 234 -25.38 -17.40 -4.89
N LEU A 235 -26.36 -16.59 -5.34
CA LEU A 235 -27.25 -15.85 -4.43
C LEU A 235 -28.07 -16.81 -3.55
N ALA A 236 -28.67 -17.86 -4.11
CA ALA A 236 -29.40 -18.87 -3.35
C ALA A 236 -28.51 -19.53 -2.28
N THR A 237 -27.25 -19.83 -2.63
CA THR A 237 -26.28 -20.40 -1.68
C THR A 237 -25.90 -19.40 -0.58
N LEU A 238 -25.70 -18.11 -0.94
CA LEU A 238 -25.41 -17.06 0.04
C LEU A 238 -26.57 -16.86 1.01
N HIS A 239 -27.79 -16.76 0.50
CA HIS A 239 -28.99 -16.66 1.36
C HIS A 239 -29.10 -17.83 2.34
N ALA A 240 -28.82 -19.05 1.90
CA ALA A 240 -28.91 -20.24 2.74
C ALA A 240 -27.77 -20.36 3.76
N LYS A 241 -26.55 -19.94 3.39
CA LYS A 241 -25.35 -20.25 4.19
C LYS A 241 -24.71 -19.05 4.87
N LEU A 242 -24.81 -17.85 4.31
CA LEU A 242 -24.14 -16.63 4.77
C LEU A 242 -24.95 -15.38 4.35
N PRO A 243 -26.19 -15.22 4.81
CA PRO A 243 -27.09 -14.15 4.35
C PRO A 243 -26.54 -12.75 4.58
N GLU A 244 -25.74 -12.55 5.63
CA GLU A 244 -25.06 -11.28 5.94
C GLU A 244 -24.05 -10.85 4.87
N ALA A 245 -23.58 -11.75 4.01
CA ALA A 245 -22.66 -11.44 2.92
C ALA A 245 -23.37 -11.05 1.62
N VAL A 246 -24.70 -11.22 1.52
CA VAL A 246 -25.46 -10.92 0.30
C VAL A 246 -25.29 -9.47 -0.15
N PRO A 247 -25.42 -8.43 0.71
CA PRO A 247 -25.24 -7.05 0.28
C PRO A 247 -23.85 -6.78 -0.32
N LEU A 248 -22.80 -7.36 0.29
CA LEU A 248 -21.42 -7.23 -0.22
C LEU A 248 -21.26 -7.92 -1.57
N TYR A 249 -21.82 -9.12 -1.73
CA TYR A 249 -21.77 -9.86 -2.99
C TYR A 249 -22.49 -9.09 -4.11
N LEU A 250 -23.68 -8.55 -3.86
CA LEU A 250 -24.45 -7.76 -4.82
C LEU A 250 -23.65 -6.51 -5.26
N ALA A 251 -23.08 -5.76 -4.31
CA ALA A 251 -22.29 -4.57 -4.61
C ALA A 251 -21.03 -4.92 -5.43
N ALA A 252 -20.34 -6.00 -5.06
CA ALA A 252 -19.15 -6.47 -5.80
C ALA A 252 -19.51 -6.95 -7.21
N ALA A 253 -20.65 -7.64 -7.40
CA ALA A 253 -21.10 -8.10 -8.70
C ALA A 253 -21.56 -6.91 -9.58
N ALA A 254 -22.25 -5.94 -9.02
CA ALA A 254 -22.68 -4.73 -9.73
C ALA A 254 -21.49 -3.93 -10.25
N ALA A 255 -20.40 -3.82 -9.46
CA ALA A 255 -19.18 -3.14 -9.88
C ALA A 255 -18.45 -3.83 -11.07
N GLN A 256 -18.78 -5.08 -11.38
CA GLN A 256 -18.22 -5.82 -12.52
C GLN A 256 -18.96 -5.52 -13.83
N LEU A 257 -20.21 -5.09 -13.80
CA LEU A 257 -21.03 -4.87 -14.99
C LEU A 257 -20.42 -3.88 -16.01
N PRO A 258 -19.92 -2.70 -15.61
CA PRO A 258 -19.28 -1.79 -16.56
C PRO A 258 -18.04 -2.42 -17.23
N LEU A 259 -17.26 -3.22 -16.51
CA LEU A 259 -16.12 -3.92 -17.08
C LEU A 259 -16.57 -5.01 -18.06
N ALA A 260 -17.58 -5.81 -17.69
CA ALA A 260 -18.12 -6.86 -18.56
C ALA A 260 -18.69 -6.29 -19.86
N ARG A 261 -19.39 -5.15 -19.81
CA ARG A 261 -19.87 -4.44 -21.00
C ARG A 261 -18.73 -3.97 -21.89
N ALA A 262 -17.68 -3.40 -21.30
CA ALA A 262 -16.51 -2.92 -22.03
C ALA A 262 -15.72 -4.06 -22.72
N ILE A 263 -15.72 -5.28 -22.14
CA ILE A 263 -15.09 -6.47 -22.74
C ILE A 263 -15.91 -6.99 -23.93
N GLY A 264 -17.25 -7.02 -23.82
CA GLY A 264 -18.13 -7.47 -24.89
C GLY A 264 -18.22 -8.99 -25.08
N ASP A 265 -17.79 -9.81 -24.12
CA ASP A 265 -17.87 -11.28 -24.22
C ASP A 265 -19.31 -11.82 -24.02
N ALA A 266 -20.16 -11.05 -23.33
CA ALA A 266 -21.55 -11.40 -23.03
C ALA A 266 -22.51 -10.54 -23.86
N THR A 267 -23.74 -11.06 -24.13
CA THR A 267 -24.78 -10.27 -24.75
C THR A 267 -25.33 -9.21 -23.80
N GLU A 268 -25.74 -8.05 -24.32
CA GLU A 268 -26.36 -7.00 -23.50
C GLU A 268 -27.60 -7.53 -22.74
N ALA A 269 -28.43 -8.36 -23.38
CA ALA A 269 -29.60 -8.98 -22.73
C ALA A 269 -29.23 -9.77 -21.47
N ASN A 270 -28.11 -10.51 -21.50
CA ASN A 270 -27.65 -11.25 -20.32
C ASN A 270 -27.10 -10.31 -19.24
N LEU A 271 -26.38 -9.24 -19.63
CA LEU A 271 -25.87 -8.24 -18.67
C LEU A 271 -27.01 -7.44 -18.03
N ASP A 272 -28.05 -7.12 -18.77
CA ASP A 272 -29.28 -6.48 -18.24
C ASP A 272 -30.02 -7.41 -17.28
N ALA A 273 -30.17 -8.68 -17.62
CA ALA A 273 -30.76 -9.67 -16.73
C ALA A 273 -29.94 -9.85 -15.43
N ILE A 274 -28.62 -9.75 -15.51
CA ILE A 274 -27.77 -9.72 -14.32
C ILE A 274 -28.02 -8.43 -13.51
N ALA A 275 -28.06 -7.26 -14.14
CA ALA A 275 -28.31 -5.99 -13.46
C ALA A 275 -29.65 -6.02 -12.71
N GLU A 276 -30.72 -6.52 -13.35
CA GLU A 276 -32.02 -6.73 -12.70
C GLU A 276 -31.94 -7.69 -11.50
N LEU A 277 -31.21 -8.81 -11.67
CA LEU A 277 -31.03 -9.79 -10.59
C LEU A 277 -30.34 -9.17 -9.37
N LEU A 278 -29.38 -8.28 -9.59
CA LEU A 278 -28.62 -7.63 -8.51
C LEU A 278 -29.40 -6.48 -7.82
N THR A 279 -30.44 -5.94 -8.45
CA THR A 279 -31.28 -4.86 -7.89
C THR A 279 -32.55 -5.36 -7.20
N LYS A 280 -33.02 -6.57 -7.52
CA LYS A 280 -34.19 -7.16 -6.86
C LYS A 280 -33.82 -7.40 -5.39
N ARG A 281 -34.47 -6.70 -4.48
CA ARG A 281 -34.42 -7.00 -3.04
C ARG A 281 -34.90 -8.45 -2.87
N ALA A 282 -34.03 -9.26 -2.31
CA ALA A 282 -34.42 -10.60 -1.87
C ALA A 282 -35.38 -10.52 -0.68
#